data_5c2abd204160a60314377665f2dff55d
#
_entry.id   5c2abd204160a60314377665f2dff55d
#
_cell.length_a   1.000
_cell.length_b   1.000
_cell.length_c   1.000
_cell.angle_alpha   90.00
_cell.angle_beta   90.00
_cell.angle_gamma   90.00
#
_symmetry.space_group_name_H-M   'P 1'
#
loop_
_entity.id
_entity.type
_entity.pdbx_description
1 polymer ?
#
loop_
_entity_poly.entity_id
_entity_poly.type
_entity_poly.pdbx_seq_one_letter_code
_entity_poly.pdbx_strand_id
1 'polypeptide(L)'
;MKRLLSPAASRVFCTAALIAVALGLPFAAHATALDAPLACNESGHQFIADLAGNQLIDPKPTRVESNSINAFSPAQGADLTAFGFHIFAVVGYEKDDPMFRVGEGEPVARSAYGVVVFGSESKVRAAVTATGGTAIVHRVAPLITAIFCKRS
;
A
#
# COMPACT_ATOMS: atom_id res chain seq x y z
N MET A 1 -79.61 -15.66 -45.68
CA MET A 1 -79.59 -14.25 -45.27
C MET A 1 -79.12 -14.15 -43.86
N LYS A 2 -78.31 -13.21 -43.58
CA LYS A 2 -77.65 -12.71 -42.33
C LYS A 2 -76.19 -13.07 -42.17
N ARG A 3 -75.40 -12.11 -42.54
CA ARG A 3 -73.95 -12.02 -42.27
C ARG A 3 -73.75 -11.71 -40.79
N LEU A 4 -72.89 -12.48 -40.15
CA LEU A 4 -72.36 -12.12 -38.83
C LEU A 4 -70.91 -11.72 -38.98
N LEU A 5 -70.66 -10.45 -38.67
CA LEU A 5 -69.33 -9.82 -38.61
C LEU A 5 -68.66 -10.26 -37.31
N SER A 6 -67.46 -10.78 -37.48
CA SER A 6 -66.54 -11.09 -36.35
C SER A 6 -65.68 -9.87 -36.06
N PRO A 7 -65.56 -9.44 -34.85
CA PRO A 7 -64.62 -8.36 -34.51
C PRO A 7 -63.21 -8.93 -34.29
N ALA A 8 -62.25 -8.32 -34.98
CA ALA A 8 -60.82 -8.56 -34.79
C ALA A 8 -60.36 -8.11 -33.42
N ALA A 9 -59.80 -9.05 -32.64
CA ALA A 9 -59.16 -8.73 -31.37
C ALA A 9 -57.76 -8.22 -31.64
N SER A 10 -57.53 -6.94 -31.42
CA SER A 10 -56.24 -6.26 -31.46
C SER A 10 -55.44 -6.67 -30.22
N ARG A 11 -54.39 -7.46 -30.39
CA ARG A 11 -53.43 -7.79 -29.34
C ARG A 11 -52.41 -6.67 -29.25
N VAL A 12 -52.52 -5.87 -28.23
CA VAL A 12 -51.51 -4.91 -27.84
C VAL A 12 -50.38 -5.65 -27.14
N PHE A 13 -49.23 -5.75 -27.80
CA PHE A 13 -47.99 -6.26 -27.20
C PHE A 13 -47.39 -5.12 -26.39
N CYS A 14 -47.54 -5.16 -25.09
CA CYS A 14 -46.73 -4.35 -24.16
C CYS A 14 -45.33 -4.96 -24.06
N THR A 15 -44.37 -4.41 -24.80
CA THR A 15 -42.96 -4.69 -24.60
C THR A 15 -42.47 -3.93 -23.34
N ALA A 16 -42.37 -4.66 -22.25
CA ALA A 16 -41.71 -4.15 -21.03
C ALA A 16 -40.19 -4.12 -21.26
N ALA A 17 -39.65 -2.95 -21.48
CA ALA A 17 -38.20 -2.71 -21.52
C ALA A 17 -37.67 -2.81 -20.10
N LEU A 18 -36.97 -3.91 -19.76
CA LEU A 18 -36.22 -4.08 -18.55
C LEU A 18 -34.92 -3.21 -18.64
N ILE A 19 -34.95 -2.04 -18.03
CA ILE A 19 -33.76 -1.22 -17.84
C ILE A 19 -32.99 -1.85 -16.67
N ALA A 20 -31.93 -2.63 -16.99
CA ALA A 20 -30.97 -3.10 -16.01
C ALA A 20 -30.10 -1.91 -15.56
N VAL A 21 -30.46 -1.32 -14.44
CA VAL A 21 -29.59 -0.34 -13.74
C VAL A 21 -28.45 -1.13 -13.12
N ALA A 22 -27.29 -1.14 -13.78
CA ALA A 22 -26.06 -1.63 -13.22
C ALA A 22 -25.66 -0.65 -12.08
N LEU A 23 -25.98 -1.00 -10.85
CA LEU A 23 -25.47 -0.38 -9.65
C LEU A 23 -23.95 -0.66 -9.58
N GLY A 24 -23.16 0.24 -10.15
CA GLY A 24 -21.72 0.27 -9.95
C GLY A 24 -21.46 0.51 -8.46
N LEU A 25 -21.14 -0.55 -7.71
CA LEU A 25 -20.65 -0.43 -6.36
C LEU A 25 -19.33 0.36 -6.42
N PRO A 26 -19.19 1.47 -5.67
CA PRO A 26 -17.89 2.11 -5.58
C PRO A 26 -16.93 1.10 -4.95
N PHE A 27 -15.89 0.69 -5.68
CA PHE A 27 -14.75 0.01 -5.09
C PHE A 27 -14.11 1.03 -4.15
N ALA A 28 -14.37 0.89 -2.86
CA ALA A 28 -13.61 1.62 -1.86
C ALA A 28 -12.16 1.15 -1.97
N ALA A 29 -11.27 2.01 -2.46
CA ALA A 29 -9.85 1.77 -2.38
C ALA A 29 -9.48 1.73 -0.89
N HIS A 30 -9.27 0.53 -0.37
CA HIS A 30 -8.80 0.36 1.00
C HIS A 30 -7.29 0.59 1.02
N ALA A 31 -6.85 1.54 1.85
CA ALA A 31 -5.43 1.71 2.13
C ALA A 31 -4.88 0.43 2.77
N THR A 32 -3.71 -0.03 2.30
CA THR A 32 -3.01 -1.17 2.89
C THR A 32 -2.17 -0.67 4.06
N ALA A 33 -2.51 -1.11 5.27
CA ALA A 33 -1.79 -0.75 6.48
C ALA A 33 -0.59 -1.69 6.69
N LEU A 34 0.58 -1.11 6.95
CA LEU A 34 1.84 -1.83 7.20
C LEU A 34 2.23 -1.85 8.69
N ASP A 35 1.29 -1.64 9.59
CA ASP A 35 1.54 -1.62 11.03
C ASP A 35 2.08 -2.95 11.55
N ALA A 36 1.51 -4.08 11.10
CA ALA A 36 1.92 -5.42 11.55
C ALA A 36 3.36 -5.77 11.12
N PRO A 37 3.79 -5.60 9.86
CA PRO A 37 5.18 -5.77 9.47
C PRO A 37 6.16 -4.89 10.26
N LEU A 38 5.75 -3.68 10.65
CA LEU A 38 6.56 -2.75 11.44
C LEU A 38 6.63 -3.07 12.95
N ALA A 39 6.15 -4.25 13.35
CA ALA A 39 6.42 -4.81 14.68
C ALA A 39 7.86 -5.33 14.86
N CYS A 40 8.74 -5.19 13.86
CA CYS A 40 10.15 -5.53 13.85
C CYS A 40 10.47 -7.04 14.01
N ASN A 41 9.60 -7.91 13.51
CA ASN A 41 9.76 -9.36 13.58
C ASN A 41 10.33 -9.98 12.30
N GLU A 42 10.50 -9.20 11.23
CA GLU A 42 10.92 -9.64 9.90
C GLU A 42 12.36 -9.23 9.59
N SER A 43 12.90 -9.71 8.47
CA SER A 43 14.15 -9.22 7.89
C SER A 43 13.86 -8.17 6.80
N GLY A 44 14.89 -7.43 6.39
CA GLY A 44 14.79 -6.50 5.26
C GLY A 44 14.40 -7.21 3.98
N HIS A 45 14.95 -8.41 3.74
CA HIS A 45 14.57 -9.25 2.60
C HIS A 45 13.08 -9.60 2.62
N GLN A 46 12.62 -10.19 3.71
CA GLN A 46 11.23 -10.64 3.82
C GLN A 46 10.24 -9.50 3.62
N PHE A 47 10.46 -8.38 4.30
CA PHE A 47 9.59 -7.21 4.19
C PHE A 47 9.49 -6.67 2.74
N ILE A 48 10.63 -6.48 2.07
CA ILE A 48 10.64 -5.97 0.68
C ILE A 48 10.11 -7.01 -0.31
N ALA A 49 10.48 -8.30 -0.16
CA ALA A 49 9.99 -9.36 -1.02
C ALA A 49 8.46 -9.51 -0.95
N ASP A 50 7.89 -9.45 0.25
CA ASP A 50 6.45 -9.57 0.46
C ASP A 50 5.69 -8.38 -0.18
N LEU A 51 6.19 -7.16 0.00
CA LEU A 51 5.57 -5.99 -0.62
C LEU A 51 5.68 -6.00 -2.15
N ALA A 52 6.83 -6.40 -2.69
CA ALA A 52 7.04 -6.53 -4.14
C ALA A 52 6.19 -7.66 -4.72
N GLY A 53 6.13 -8.82 -4.06
CA GLY A 53 5.31 -9.97 -4.46
C GLY A 53 3.82 -9.68 -4.48
N ASN A 54 3.35 -8.83 -3.58
CA ASN A 54 1.96 -8.34 -3.55
C ASN A 54 1.73 -7.11 -4.45
N GLN A 55 2.72 -6.69 -5.24
CA GLN A 55 2.64 -5.54 -6.16
C GLN A 55 2.30 -4.21 -5.44
N LEU A 56 2.72 -4.07 -4.20
CA LEU A 56 2.50 -2.87 -3.39
C LEU A 56 3.60 -1.83 -3.57
N ILE A 57 4.77 -2.25 -4.04
CA ILE A 57 5.91 -1.37 -4.35
C ILE A 57 6.50 -1.72 -5.72
N ASP A 58 7.19 -0.75 -6.34
CA ASP A 58 8.07 -1.04 -7.47
C ASP A 58 9.26 -1.86 -6.95
N PRO A 59 9.55 -3.05 -7.49
CA PRO A 59 10.67 -3.89 -7.03
C PRO A 59 12.04 -3.28 -7.31
N LYS A 60 12.13 -2.28 -8.16
CA LYS A 60 13.37 -1.58 -8.46
C LYS A 60 13.53 -0.37 -7.53
N PRO A 61 14.62 -0.33 -6.72
CA PRO A 61 14.85 0.82 -5.86
C PRO A 61 15.10 2.08 -6.69
N THR A 62 14.42 3.16 -6.32
CA THR A 62 14.56 4.47 -6.95
C THR A 62 15.79 5.21 -6.45
N ARG A 63 16.25 4.89 -5.23
CA ARG A 63 17.42 5.53 -4.60
C ARG A 63 18.14 4.54 -3.69
N VAL A 64 19.45 4.69 -3.57
CA VAL A 64 20.30 3.99 -2.60
C VAL A 64 21.07 5.03 -1.80
N GLU A 65 20.90 4.99 -0.50
CA GLU A 65 21.62 5.88 0.43
C GLU A 65 23.05 5.39 0.63
N SER A 66 23.95 6.30 1.11
CA SER A 66 25.35 5.93 1.40
C SER A 66 25.46 4.78 2.42
N ASN A 67 24.54 4.68 3.36
CA ASN A 67 24.46 3.62 4.36
C ASN A 67 23.75 2.34 3.86
N SER A 68 23.66 2.17 2.55
CA SER A 68 23.06 1.01 1.86
C SER A 68 21.55 0.86 1.99
N ILE A 69 20.83 1.78 2.59
CA ILE A 69 19.36 1.77 2.55
C ILE A 69 18.88 2.00 1.12
N ASN A 70 18.11 1.07 0.60
CA ASN A 70 17.43 1.15 -0.68
C ASN A 70 16.03 1.69 -0.48
N ALA A 71 15.63 2.71 -1.24
CA ALA A 71 14.30 3.29 -1.20
C ALA A 71 13.48 2.84 -2.40
N PHE A 72 12.26 2.41 -2.15
CA PHE A 72 11.30 1.91 -3.12
C PHE A 72 10.06 2.80 -3.13
N SER A 73 9.52 3.05 -4.31
CA SER A 73 8.26 3.78 -4.44
C SER A 73 7.07 2.85 -4.25
N PRO A 74 5.99 3.30 -3.61
CA PRO A 74 4.70 2.61 -3.70
C PRO A 74 4.34 2.37 -5.17
N ALA A 75 3.75 1.22 -5.49
CA ALA A 75 3.29 0.91 -6.84
C ALA A 75 2.19 1.89 -7.26
N GLN A 76 2.06 2.11 -8.57
CA GLN A 76 1.02 3.00 -9.09
C GLN A 76 -0.37 2.52 -8.62
N GLY A 77 -1.12 3.40 -7.98
CA GLY A 77 -2.44 3.11 -7.44
C GLY A 77 -2.45 2.41 -6.08
N ALA A 78 -1.29 2.05 -5.52
CA ALA A 78 -1.21 1.54 -4.15
C ALA A 78 -1.32 2.72 -3.16
N ASP A 79 -2.28 2.61 -2.23
CA ASP A 79 -2.39 3.50 -1.08
C ASP A 79 -1.87 2.76 0.15
N LEU A 80 -0.70 3.16 0.62
CA LEU A 80 -0.03 2.53 1.76
C LEU A 80 -0.06 3.46 2.97
N THR A 81 -0.34 2.89 4.12
CA THR A 81 -0.33 3.61 5.40
C THR A 81 0.47 2.87 6.46
N ALA A 82 0.98 3.59 7.44
CA ALA A 82 1.55 3.05 8.66
C ALA A 82 1.12 3.90 9.85
N PHE A 83 0.52 3.26 10.85
CA PHE A 83 -0.01 3.91 12.05
C PHE A 83 -0.92 5.12 11.73
N GLY A 84 -1.68 5.02 10.64
CA GLY A 84 -2.59 6.08 10.15
C GLY A 84 -1.91 7.19 9.35
N PHE A 85 -0.61 7.12 9.06
CA PHE A 85 0.11 8.08 8.22
C PHE A 85 0.32 7.53 6.81
N HIS A 86 0.18 8.40 5.81
CA HIS A 86 0.44 8.04 4.42
C HIS A 86 1.92 7.78 4.17
N ILE A 87 2.23 6.65 3.53
CA ILE A 87 3.59 6.25 3.15
C ILE A 87 3.90 6.79 1.75
N PHE A 88 5.04 7.46 1.60
CA PHE A 88 5.51 7.88 0.29
C PHE A 88 6.78 7.15 -0.16
N ALA A 89 7.48 6.47 0.74
CA ALA A 89 8.59 5.60 0.39
C ALA A 89 8.67 4.41 1.35
N VAL A 90 9.04 3.27 0.82
CA VAL A 90 9.39 2.06 1.57
C VAL A 90 10.90 1.90 1.50
N VAL A 91 11.53 1.50 2.60
CA VAL A 91 12.98 1.36 2.66
C VAL A 91 13.39 -0.02 3.16
N GLY A 92 14.50 -0.52 2.65
CA GLY A 92 15.01 -1.82 3.06
C GLY A 92 16.47 -2.04 2.72
N TYR A 93 17.10 -2.94 3.47
CA TYR A 93 18.45 -3.46 3.22
C TYR A 93 18.63 -4.79 3.94
N GLU A 94 19.32 -5.71 3.28
CA GLU A 94 19.83 -6.94 3.87
C GLU A 94 21.25 -7.16 3.37
N LYS A 95 22.17 -7.44 4.28
CA LYS A 95 23.57 -7.69 3.94
C LYS A 95 23.71 -8.96 3.10
N ASP A 96 24.55 -8.91 2.07
CA ASP A 96 24.85 -10.02 1.17
C ASP A 96 23.62 -10.54 0.36
N ASP A 97 22.56 -9.76 0.28
CA ASP A 97 21.36 -10.08 -0.47
C ASP A 97 21.34 -9.34 -1.82
N PRO A 98 21.25 -10.08 -2.95
CA PRO A 98 21.27 -9.48 -4.29
C PRO A 98 20.05 -8.61 -4.62
N MET A 99 19.00 -8.65 -3.81
CA MET A 99 17.85 -7.76 -3.95
C MET A 99 18.22 -6.29 -3.70
N PHE A 100 19.26 -6.05 -2.90
CA PHE A 100 19.66 -4.72 -2.48
C PHE A 100 20.98 -4.29 -3.12
N ARG A 101 21.07 -3.01 -3.43
CA ARG A 101 22.32 -2.38 -3.84
C ARG A 101 23.05 -1.81 -2.62
N VAL A 102 24.36 -1.96 -2.63
CA VAL A 102 25.22 -1.43 -1.56
C VAL A 102 25.56 0.03 -1.88
N GLY A 103 25.51 0.88 -0.87
CA GLY A 103 25.95 2.28 -0.92
C GLY A 103 27.47 2.41 -0.71
N GLU A 104 27.97 3.62 -0.82
CA GLU A 104 29.42 3.89 -0.73
C GLU A 104 29.95 3.91 0.71
N GLY A 105 29.07 4.04 1.71
CA GLY A 105 29.41 4.14 3.13
C GLY A 105 29.14 2.85 3.90
N GLU A 106 29.33 2.95 5.22
CA GLU A 106 29.06 1.84 6.14
C GLU A 106 27.56 1.54 6.17
N PRO A 107 27.13 0.27 5.99
CA PRO A 107 25.72 -0.11 6.12
C PRO A 107 25.14 0.21 7.50
N VAL A 108 23.91 0.68 7.56
CA VAL A 108 23.21 1.06 8.80
C VAL A 108 23.05 -0.11 9.78
N ALA A 109 23.00 -1.32 9.29
CA ALA A 109 22.84 -2.57 10.04
C ALA A 109 23.05 -3.77 9.10
N ARG A 110 23.01 -4.99 9.62
CA ARG A 110 22.97 -6.21 8.80
C ARG A 110 21.66 -6.38 8.06
N SER A 111 20.57 -5.99 8.71
CA SER A 111 19.22 -5.97 8.15
C SER A 111 18.49 -4.74 8.67
N ALA A 112 17.82 -4.03 7.78
CA ALA A 112 16.96 -2.90 8.14
C ALA A 112 15.81 -2.80 7.15
N TYR A 113 14.64 -2.37 7.63
CA TYR A 113 13.48 -2.10 6.80
C TYR A 113 12.54 -1.11 7.46
N GLY A 114 11.70 -0.48 6.69
CA GLY A 114 10.74 0.48 7.21
C GLY A 114 10.06 1.29 6.13
N VAL A 115 9.48 2.38 6.57
CA VAL A 115 8.71 3.30 5.73
C VAL A 115 9.04 4.75 6.05
N VAL A 116 8.80 5.63 5.10
CA VAL A 116 8.88 7.07 5.28
C VAL A 116 7.49 7.65 5.06
N VAL A 117 7.01 8.39 6.05
CA VAL A 117 5.62 8.87 6.11
C VAL A 117 5.53 10.39 6.20
N PHE A 118 4.39 10.94 5.79
CA PHE A 118 4.02 12.31 6.08
C PHE A 118 3.48 12.43 7.51
N GLY A 119 4.23 13.10 8.36
CA GLY A 119 3.86 13.34 9.74
C GLY A 119 5.02 13.94 10.54
N SER A 120 4.71 14.73 11.54
CA SER A 120 5.75 15.20 12.48
C SER A 120 6.24 14.04 13.35
N GLU A 121 7.51 14.03 13.67
CA GLU A 121 8.12 12.98 14.51
C GLU A 121 7.34 12.71 15.79
N SER A 122 6.90 13.75 16.47
CA SER A 122 6.17 13.63 17.73
C SER A 122 4.84 12.90 17.58
N LYS A 123 4.06 13.21 16.51
CA LYS A 123 2.78 12.56 16.24
C LYS A 123 2.98 11.10 15.79
N VAL A 124 3.96 10.85 14.93
CA VAL A 124 4.30 9.49 14.47
C VAL A 124 4.76 8.63 15.65
N ARG A 125 5.66 9.15 16.47
CA ARG A 125 6.16 8.47 17.68
C ARG A 125 5.01 8.13 18.65
N ALA A 126 4.11 9.08 18.90
CA ALA A 126 2.94 8.83 19.74
C ALA A 126 2.05 7.71 19.20
N ALA A 127 1.81 7.67 17.89
CA ALA A 127 1.02 6.63 17.26
C ALA A 127 1.68 5.24 17.34
N VAL A 128 2.98 5.14 17.05
CA VAL A 128 3.75 3.89 17.20
C VAL A 128 3.73 3.41 18.65
N THR A 129 3.96 4.30 19.62
CA THR A 129 3.96 3.96 21.04
C THR A 129 2.59 3.50 21.52
N ALA A 130 1.51 4.11 21.03
CA ALA A 130 0.14 3.75 21.39
C ALA A 130 -0.23 2.31 21.03
N THR A 131 0.43 1.72 20.02
CA THR A 131 0.25 0.31 19.63
C THR A 131 1.20 -0.65 20.34
N GLY A 132 2.06 -0.15 21.24
CA GLY A 132 3.13 -0.94 21.86
C GLY A 132 4.28 -1.25 20.89
N GLY A 133 4.37 -0.57 19.76
CA GLY A 133 5.39 -0.79 18.74
C GLY A 133 6.80 -0.42 19.23
N THR A 134 7.80 -1.17 18.77
CA THR A 134 9.23 -0.98 19.09
C THR A 134 10.03 -0.40 17.93
N ALA A 135 9.38 -0.09 16.82
CA ALA A 135 10.01 0.52 15.66
C ALA A 135 10.68 1.86 16.02
N ILE A 136 11.82 2.13 15.41
CA ILE A 136 12.56 3.37 15.58
C ILE A 136 11.88 4.47 14.79
N VAL A 137 11.59 5.58 15.43
CA VAL A 137 11.00 6.76 14.79
C VAL A 137 12.06 7.86 14.72
N HIS A 138 12.33 8.33 13.50
CA HIS A 138 13.37 9.33 13.24
C HIS A 138 12.91 10.39 12.25
N ARG A 139 13.08 11.65 12.58
CA ARG A 139 12.77 12.77 11.68
C ARG A 139 13.80 12.84 10.55
N VAL A 140 13.30 12.77 9.31
CA VAL A 140 14.13 12.91 8.09
C VAL A 140 14.16 14.37 7.63
N ALA A 141 12.98 15.02 7.64
CA ALA A 141 12.81 16.43 7.27
C ALA A 141 11.58 17.00 8.00
N PRO A 142 11.28 18.29 7.91
CA PRO A 142 10.02 18.83 8.42
C PRO A 142 8.82 18.05 7.87
N LEU A 143 7.96 17.54 8.76
CA LEU A 143 6.79 16.72 8.44
C LEU A 143 7.08 15.41 7.67
N ILE A 144 8.34 14.97 7.66
CA ILE A 144 8.76 13.71 7.04
C ILE A 144 9.49 12.88 8.08
N THR A 145 8.97 11.71 8.38
CA THR A 145 9.45 10.85 9.46
C THR A 145 9.62 9.42 8.94
N ALA A 146 10.73 8.80 9.29
CA ALA A 146 10.99 7.39 9.06
C ALA A 146 10.54 6.57 10.27
N ILE A 147 9.91 5.43 10.00
CA ILE A 147 9.57 4.39 10.97
C ILE A 147 10.30 3.15 10.49
N PHE A 148 11.25 2.64 11.25
CA PHE A 148 12.07 1.53 10.78
C PHE A 148 12.50 0.57 11.87
N CYS A 149 12.82 -0.65 11.44
CA CYS A 149 13.35 -1.75 12.21
C CYS A 149 14.77 -2.04 11.76
N LYS A 150 15.67 -2.42 12.66
CA LYS A 150 17.03 -2.85 12.31
C LYS A 150 17.52 -3.98 13.19
N ARG A 151 18.36 -4.82 12.62
CA ARG A 151 19.11 -5.88 13.32
C ARG A 151 20.60 -5.71 13.03
N SER A 152 21.39 -5.72 14.07
CA SER A 152 22.87 -5.66 14.03
C SER A 152 23.45 -7.01 13.72
#